data_2027aaade7f041aa27d24fe8203eb9dc
#
_entry.id   2027aaade7f041aa27d24fe8203eb9dc
#
_cell.length_a   1.000
_cell.length_b   1.000
_cell.length_c   1.000
_cell.angle_alpha   90.00
_cell.angle_beta   90.00
_cell.angle_gamma   90.00
#
_symmetry.space_group_name_H-M   'P 1'
#
loop_
_entity.id
_entity.type
_entity.pdbx_description
1 polymer ?
#
loop_
_entity_poly.entity_id
_entity_poly.type
_entity_poly.pdbx_seq_one_letter_code
_entity_poly.pdbx_strand_id
1 'polypeptide(L)'
;MAGKADFTEDEWKELQQGVTGSGMLVSAAHRDFTDAFGEASTVAKQLAAHRESESQLVRELSGTRGTGFGLVASPKEVVEGTMNALGAGVAVLGEKAPEELEAYRGLVLDVATAVAEAKGGVKDEEKAAIERITAALG
;
A
#
# COMPACT_ATOMS: atom_id res chain seq x y z
N MET A 1 3.39 18.96 9.25
CA MET A 1 3.11 18.06 8.13
C MET A 1 4.40 17.36 7.70
N ALA A 2 4.33 16.07 7.51
CA ALA A 2 5.49 15.27 7.10
C ALA A 2 5.43 14.98 5.60
N GLY A 3 6.56 15.06 4.95
CA GLY A 3 6.70 14.74 3.54
C GLY A 3 7.97 13.95 3.29
N LYS A 4 8.24 13.64 2.02
CA LYS A 4 9.38 12.82 1.61
C LYS A 4 10.72 13.28 2.21
N ALA A 5 10.90 14.59 2.34
CA ALA A 5 12.14 15.16 2.87
C ALA A 5 12.39 14.83 4.35
N ASP A 6 11.36 14.45 5.09
CA ASP A 6 11.44 14.11 6.51
C ASP A 6 11.87 12.67 6.76
N PHE A 7 11.99 11.88 5.70
CA PHE A 7 12.33 10.45 5.75
C PHE A 7 13.59 10.15 4.96
N THR A 8 14.31 9.09 5.35
CA THR A 8 15.42 8.58 4.53
C THR A 8 14.85 7.92 3.27
N GLU A 9 15.71 7.66 2.27
CA GLU A 9 15.30 6.95 1.07
C GLU A 9 14.74 5.56 1.39
N ASP A 10 15.37 4.85 2.33
CA ASP A 10 14.91 3.53 2.74
C ASP A 10 13.57 3.58 3.46
N GLU A 11 13.38 4.55 4.35
CA GLU A 11 12.11 4.76 5.04
C GLU A 11 10.98 5.10 4.06
N TRP A 12 11.26 5.98 3.11
CA TRP A 12 10.30 6.35 2.09
C TRP A 12 9.91 5.15 1.21
N LYS A 13 10.91 4.33 0.85
CA LYS A 13 10.69 3.11 0.10
C LYS A 13 9.80 2.13 0.87
N GLU A 14 10.01 1.98 2.18
CA GLU A 14 9.16 1.15 3.03
C GLU A 14 7.71 1.64 3.04
N LEU A 15 7.50 2.94 3.17
CA LEU A 15 6.16 3.53 3.10
C LEU A 15 5.50 3.26 1.75
N GLN A 16 6.24 3.41 0.67
CA GLN A 16 5.77 3.12 -0.68
C GLN A 16 5.42 1.65 -0.86
N GLN A 17 6.29 0.75 -0.41
CA GLN A 17 6.06 -0.70 -0.49
C GLN A 17 4.82 -1.12 0.29
N GLY A 18 4.56 -0.49 1.43
CA GLY A 18 3.37 -0.76 2.22
C GLY A 18 2.08 -0.44 1.46
N VAL A 19 2.06 0.66 0.72
CA VAL A 19 0.89 1.07 -0.07
C VAL A 19 0.72 0.18 -1.30
N THR A 20 1.73 0.14 -2.16
CA THR A 20 1.64 -0.60 -3.42
C THR A 20 1.61 -2.10 -3.18
N GLY A 21 2.39 -2.58 -2.22
CA GLY A 21 2.43 -3.99 -1.84
C GLY A 21 1.10 -4.50 -1.30
N SER A 22 0.36 -3.66 -0.59
CA SER A 22 -0.97 -4.04 -0.08
C SER A 22 -1.94 -4.34 -1.23
N GLY A 23 -1.93 -3.52 -2.28
CA GLY A 23 -2.71 -3.79 -3.48
C GLY A 23 -2.28 -5.10 -4.15
N MET A 24 -0.97 -5.32 -4.26
CA MET A 24 -0.42 -6.54 -4.86
C MET A 24 -0.74 -7.77 -4.02
N LEU A 25 -0.71 -7.66 -2.69
CA LEU A 25 -1.02 -8.76 -1.77
C LEU A 25 -2.47 -9.19 -1.88
N VAL A 26 -3.41 -8.25 -1.94
CA VAL A 26 -4.83 -8.53 -2.14
C VAL A 26 -5.05 -9.18 -3.50
N SER A 27 -4.39 -8.69 -4.52
CA SER A 27 -4.41 -9.26 -5.85
C SER A 27 -3.92 -10.70 -5.87
N ALA A 28 -2.81 -10.97 -5.19
CA ALA A 28 -2.22 -12.31 -5.08
C ALA A 28 -3.09 -13.31 -4.32
N ALA A 29 -3.98 -12.82 -3.45
CA ALA A 29 -4.92 -13.66 -2.72
C ALA A 29 -6.03 -14.22 -3.64
N HIS A 30 -6.26 -13.58 -4.77
CA HIS A 30 -7.22 -14.04 -5.77
C HIS A 30 -6.56 -15.07 -6.68
N ARG A 31 -7.19 -16.22 -6.85
CA ARG A 31 -6.59 -17.36 -7.57
C ARG A 31 -6.50 -17.18 -9.09
N ASP A 32 -7.28 -16.28 -9.66
CA ASP A 32 -7.25 -16.02 -11.11
C ASP A 32 -6.38 -14.82 -11.43
N PHE A 33 -5.12 -15.08 -11.65
CA PHE A 33 -4.09 -14.09 -12.00
C PHE A 33 -4.20 -13.60 -13.45
N THR A 34 -5.40 -13.53 -14.01
CA THR A 34 -5.54 -13.24 -15.43
C THR A 34 -5.57 -11.76 -15.79
N ASP A 35 -5.56 -10.87 -14.78
CA ASP A 35 -5.71 -9.44 -15.06
C ASP A 35 -4.73 -8.55 -14.28
N ALA A 36 -3.43 -8.78 -14.51
CA ALA A 36 -2.37 -7.97 -13.92
C ALA A 36 -2.47 -6.49 -14.31
N PHE A 37 -3.00 -6.20 -15.49
CA PHE A 37 -3.19 -4.82 -15.97
C PHE A 37 -4.31 -4.10 -15.26
N GLY A 38 -5.42 -4.78 -14.98
CA GLY A 38 -6.54 -4.21 -14.26
C GLY A 38 -6.17 -3.78 -12.85
N GLU A 39 -5.33 -4.58 -12.20
CA GLU A 39 -4.88 -4.33 -10.83
C GLU A 39 -3.95 -3.13 -10.75
N ALA A 40 -2.96 -3.04 -11.62
CA ALA A 40 -2.06 -1.91 -11.68
C ALA A 40 -2.83 -0.61 -11.97
N SER A 41 -3.82 -0.68 -12.85
CA SER A 41 -4.69 0.45 -13.16
C SER A 41 -5.52 0.88 -11.95
N THR A 42 -6.05 -0.09 -11.18
CA THR A 42 -6.82 0.20 -9.98
C THR A 42 -5.97 0.89 -8.91
N VAL A 43 -4.77 0.39 -8.67
CA VAL A 43 -3.83 1.02 -7.73
C VAL A 43 -3.53 2.45 -8.19
N ALA A 44 -3.22 2.63 -9.47
CA ALA A 44 -2.92 3.95 -10.03
C ALA A 44 -4.10 4.92 -9.88
N LYS A 45 -5.33 4.46 -10.09
CA LYS A 45 -6.53 5.28 -9.92
C LYS A 45 -6.72 5.71 -8.47
N GLN A 46 -6.51 4.80 -7.52
CA GLN A 46 -6.62 5.11 -6.10
C GLN A 46 -5.54 6.12 -5.68
N LEU A 47 -4.31 5.93 -6.13
CA LEU A 47 -3.25 6.90 -5.85
C LEU A 47 -3.58 8.26 -6.44
N ALA A 48 -4.10 8.31 -7.67
CA ALA A 48 -4.51 9.55 -8.30
C ALA A 48 -5.61 10.27 -7.50
N ALA A 49 -6.55 9.51 -6.94
CA ALA A 49 -7.63 10.07 -6.11
C ALA A 49 -7.09 10.71 -4.83
N HIS A 50 -5.95 10.25 -4.33
CA HIS A 50 -5.34 10.77 -3.10
C HIS A 50 -4.31 11.88 -3.34
N ARG A 51 -4.06 12.28 -4.58
CA ARG A 51 -3.12 13.37 -4.90
C ARG A 51 -3.53 14.73 -4.34
N GLU A 52 -4.80 14.90 -4.03
CA GLU A 52 -5.34 16.13 -3.44
C GLU A 52 -5.68 15.98 -1.96
N SER A 53 -5.15 14.94 -1.31
CA SER A 53 -5.36 14.70 0.12
C SER A 53 -4.86 15.89 0.96
N GLU A 54 -5.50 16.10 2.10
CA GLU A 54 -5.06 17.09 3.08
C GLU A 54 -3.71 16.69 3.71
N SER A 55 -3.40 15.39 3.74
CA SER A 55 -2.13 14.88 4.23
C SER A 55 -1.03 15.08 3.19
N GLN A 56 0.02 15.80 3.54
CA GLN A 56 1.18 15.98 2.68
C GLN A 56 1.84 14.63 2.39
N LEU A 57 1.96 13.76 3.39
CA LEU A 57 2.51 12.43 3.23
C LEU A 57 1.75 11.65 2.17
N VAL A 58 0.42 11.62 2.26
CA VAL A 58 -0.44 10.90 1.32
C VAL A 58 -0.31 11.49 -0.09
N ARG A 59 -0.30 12.82 -0.22
CA ARG A 59 -0.12 13.47 -1.53
C ARG A 59 1.19 13.05 -2.20
N GLU A 60 2.28 13.07 -1.45
CA GLU A 60 3.60 12.74 -2.00
C GLU A 60 3.75 11.25 -2.31
N LEU A 61 3.24 10.38 -1.44
CA LEU A 61 3.20 8.93 -1.71
C LEU A 61 2.37 8.63 -2.96
N SER A 62 1.24 9.30 -3.10
CA SER A 62 0.36 9.12 -4.27
C SER A 62 0.99 9.57 -5.58
N GLY A 63 1.94 10.50 -5.51
CA GLY A 63 2.70 10.95 -6.67
C GLY A 63 3.96 10.15 -6.96
N THR A 64 4.33 9.22 -6.08
CA THR A 64 5.54 8.41 -6.24
C THR A 64 5.31 7.32 -7.28
N ARG A 65 6.27 7.18 -8.21
CA ARG A 65 6.20 6.18 -9.27
C ARG A 65 6.84 4.85 -8.82
N GLY A 66 6.38 3.76 -9.42
CA GLY A 66 6.91 2.43 -9.15
C GLY A 66 6.29 1.79 -7.93
N THR A 67 6.69 0.57 -7.64
CA THR A 67 6.11 -0.23 -6.55
C THR A 67 6.96 -0.22 -5.29
N GLY A 68 8.23 0.20 -5.37
CA GLY A 68 9.18 0.05 -4.29
C GLY A 68 9.82 -1.34 -4.24
N PHE A 69 9.31 -2.28 -5.02
CA PHE A 69 9.90 -3.61 -5.22
C PHE A 69 10.66 -3.64 -6.54
N GLY A 70 11.71 -4.43 -6.67
CA GLY A 70 12.42 -4.55 -7.92
C GLY A 70 11.55 -5.18 -9.03
N LEU A 71 12.02 -5.10 -10.27
CA LEU A 71 11.29 -5.64 -11.44
C LEU A 71 11.09 -7.15 -11.41
N VAL A 72 11.85 -7.87 -10.58
CA VAL A 72 11.86 -9.33 -10.53
C VAL A 72 11.46 -9.90 -9.17
N ALA A 73 10.70 -9.15 -8.40
CA ALA A 73 10.22 -9.66 -7.10
C ALA A 73 9.20 -10.79 -7.31
N SER A 74 9.42 -11.92 -6.64
CA SER A 74 8.48 -13.04 -6.65
C SER A 74 7.25 -12.71 -5.80
N PRO A 75 6.10 -13.40 -6.01
CA PRO A 75 4.93 -13.20 -5.16
C PRO A 75 5.22 -13.36 -3.67
N LYS A 76 6.05 -14.32 -3.31
CA LYS A 76 6.46 -14.52 -1.92
C LYS A 76 7.25 -13.33 -1.37
N GLU A 77 8.19 -12.81 -2.15
CA GLU A 77 8.97 -11.63 -1.78
C GLU A 77 8.08 -10.40 -1.59
N VAL A 78 7.08 -10.23 -2.46
CA VAL A 78 6.11 -9.14 -2.36
C VAL A 78 5.30 -9.26 -1.07
N VAL A 79 4.79 -10.45 -0.75
CA VAL A 79 4.01 -10.68 0.48
C VAL A 79 4.85 -10.39 1.72
N GLU A 80 6.02 -11.00 1.83
CA GLU A 80 6.91 -10.80 2.97
C GLU A 80 7.39 -9.35 3.09
N GLY A 81 7.78 -8.77 1.97
CA GLY A 81 8.23 -7.38 1.90
C GLY A 81 7.13 -6.40 2.30
N THR A 82 5.89 -6.65 1.85
CA THR A 82 4.74 -5.82 2.20
C THR A 82 4.46 -5.86 3.70
N MET A 83 4.42 -7.06 4.28
CA MET A 83 4.15 -7.20 5.71
C MET A 83 5.23 -6.52 6.55
N ASN A 84 6.50 -6.70 6.18
CA ASN A 84 7.62 -6.03 6.84
C ASN A 84 7.55 -4.51 6.67
N ALA A 85 7.23 -4.04 5.46
CA ALA A 85 7.14 -2.62 5.14
C ALA A 85 6.01 -1.93 5.91
N LEU A 86 4.86 -2.59 6.06
CA LEU A 86 3.74 -2.05 6.84
C LEU A 86 4.13 -1.86 8.31
N GLY A 87 4.75 -2.86 8.91
CA GLY A 87 5.22 -2.76 10.29
C GLY A 87 6.28 -1.68 10.47
N ALA A 88 7.28 -1.63 9.58
CA ALA A 88 8.33 -0.64 9.61
C ALA A 88 7.79 0.77 9.37
N GLY A 89 6.88 0.92 8.40
CA GLY A 89 6.25 2.20 8.08
C GLY A 89 5.46 2.77 9.24
N VAL A 90 4.67 1.93 9.91
CA VAL A 90 3.92 2.33 11.10
C VAL A 90 4.86 2.78 12.23
N ALA A 91 5.95 2.04 12.44
CA ALA A 91 6.95 2.39 13.47
C ALA A 91 7.62 3.74 13.16
N VAL A 92 8.02 3.95 11.90
CA VAL A 92 8.64 5.20 11.47
C VAL A 92 7.67 6.39 11.63
N LEU A 93 6.42 6.21 11.20
CA LEU A 93 5.41 7.27 11.34
C LEU A 93 5.08 7.55 12.80
N GLY A 94 4.99 6.52 13.63
CA GLY A 94 4.76 6.70 15.06
C GLY A 94 5.87 7.50 15.74
N GLU A 95 7.09 7.39 15.25
CA GLU A 95 8.24 8.10 15.77
C GLU A 95 8.40 9.51 15.19
N LYS A 96 8.31 9.64 13.86
CA LYS A 96 8.60 10.89 13.15
C LYS A 96 7.38 11.77 12.87
N ALA A 97 6.22 11.15 12.63
CA ALA A 97 5.03 11.87 12.17
C ALA A 97 3.75 11.17 12.62
N PRO A 98 3.52 11.05 13.94
CA PRO A 98 2.33 10.33 14.43
C PRO A 98 1.01 10.92 13.92
N GLU A 99 0.99 12.21 13.59
CA GLU A 99 -0.18 12.90 13.03
C GLU A 99 -0.56 12.40 11.63
N GLU A 100 0.39 11.75 10.91
CA GLU A 100 0.17 11.24 9.56
C GLU A 100 -0.24 9.75 9.55
N LEU A 101 -0.19 9.09 10.70
CA LEU A 101 -0.40 7.65 10.82
C LEU A 101 -1.80 7.24 10.35
N GLU A 102 -2.83 7.96 10.75
CA GLU A 102 -4.23 7.68 10.35
C GLU A 102 -4.41 7.86 8.83
N ALA A 103 -3.82 8.91 8.27
CA ALA A 103 -3.89 9.16 6.82
C ALA A 103 -3.20 8.05 6.04
N TYR A 104 -2.06 7.57 6.52
CA TYR A 104 -1.32 6.47 5.89
C TYR A 104 -2.13 5.17 5.94
N ARG A 105 -2.70 4.85 7.10
CA ARG A 105 -3.58 3.68 7.23
C ARG A 105 -4.74 3.73 6.26
N GLY A 106 -5.38 4.90 6.16
CA GLY A 106 -6.49 5.11 5.24
C GLY A 106 -6.09 4.87 3.79
N LEU A 107 -4.93 5.40 3.38
CA LEU A 107 -4.43 5.19 2.02
C LEU A 107 -4.19 3.71 1.72
N VAL A 108 -3.50 3.01 2.62
CA VAL A 108 -3.21 1.58 2.46
C VAL A 108 -4.51 0.77 2.33
N LEU A 109 -5.46 1.01 3.23
CA LEU A 109 -6.73 0.28 3.23
C LEU A 109 -7.60 0.62 2.01
N ASP A 110 -7.60 1.86 1.56
CA ASP A 110 -8.33 2.27 0.36
C ASP A 110 -7.78 1.56 -0.88
N VAL A 111 -6.46 1.48 -1.02
CA VAL A 111 -5.83 0.76 -2.12
C VAL A 111 -6.18 -0.72 -2.07
N ALA A 112 -6.03 -1.35 -0.91
CA ALA A 112 -6.32 -2.77 -0.74
C ALA A 112 -7.80 -3.09 -1.05
N THR A 113 -8.72 -2.29 -0.53
CA THR A 113 -10.15 -2.46 -0.75
C THR A 113 -10.53 -2.25 -2.21
N ALA A 114 -9.96 -1.23 -2.85
CA ALA A 114 -10.23 -0.95 -4.26
C ALA A 114 -9.79 -2.10 -5.17
N VAL A 115 -8.64 -2.72 -4.89
CA VAL A 115 -8.17 -3.89 -5.65
C VAL A 115 -9.13 -5.07 -5.45
N ALA A 116 -9.58 -5.31 -4.22
CA ALA A 116 -10.53 -6.37 -3.93
C ALA A 116 -11.86 -6.16 -4.67
N GLU A 117 -12.38 -4.94 -4.65
CA GLU A 117 -13.64 -4.59 -5.33
C GLU A 117 -13.55 -4.68 -6.85
N ALA A 118 -12.39 -4.35 -7.42
CA ALA A 118 -12.17 -4.40 -8.86
C ALA A 118 -12.28 -5.83 -9.42
N LYS A 119 -12.16 -6.84 -8.58
CA LYS A 119 -12.27 -8.25 -8.93
C LYS A 119 -13.70 -8.81 -8.81
N GLY A 120 -14.70 -7.95 -8.71
CA GLY A 120 -16.10 -8.36 -8.64
C GLY A 120 -16.63 -8.57 -7.24
N GLY A 121 -16.02 -7.95 -6.25
CA GLY A 121 -16.41 -7.99 -4.86
C GLY A 121 -15.40 -8.64 -3.96
N VAL A 122 -15.50 -8.38 -2.67
CA VAL A 122 -14.57 -8.90 -1.66
C VAL A 122 -14.93 -10.35 -1.33
N LYS A 123 -14.07 -11.28 -1.71
CA LYS A 123 -14.22 -12.69 -1.40
C LYS A 123 -13.45 -13.02 -0.11
N ASP A 124 -13.63 -14.25 0.40
CA ASP A 124 -13.02 -14.66 1.67
C ASP A 124 -11.48 -14.53 1.67
N GLU A 125 -10.82 -14.91 0.57
CA GLU A 125 -9.36 -14.80 0.47
C GLU A 125 -8.88 -13.34 0.49
N GLU A 126 -9.60 -12.47 -0.20
CA GLU A 126 -9.28 -11.03 -0.25
C GLU A 126 -9.57 -10.38 1.10
N LYS A 127 -10.66 -10.77 1.74
CA LYS A 127 -10.99 -10.30 3.08
C LYS A 127 -9.92 -10.69 4.10
N ALA A 128 -9.43 -11.93 4.02
CA ALA A 128 -8.34 -12.41 4.88
C ALA A 128 -7.06 -11.60 4.64
N ALA A 129 -6.76 -11.26 3.38
CA ALA A 129 -5.61 -10.44 3.05
C ALA A 129 -5.75 -9.03 3.64
N ILE A 130 -6.91 -8.41 3.51
CA ILE A 130 -7.20 -7.09 4.09
C ILE A 130 -7.08 -7.13 5.61
N GLU A 131 -7.57 -8.19 6.25
CA GLU A 131 -7.44 -8.36 7.70
C GLU A 131 -5.99 -8.44 8.15
N ARG A 132 -5.13 -9.14 7.39
CA ARG A 132 -3.70 -9.21 7.66
C ARG A 132 -3.05 -7.84 7.54
N ILE A 133 -3.40 -7.08 6.51
CA ILE A 133 -2.90 -5.72 6.29
C ILE A 133 -3.33 -4.83 7.46
N THR A 134 -4.60 -4.90 7.86
CA THR A 134 -5.15 -4.13 8.98
C THR A 134 -4.39 -4.44 10.28
N ALA A 135 -4.13 -5.72 10.54
CA ALA A 135 -3.38 -6.14 11.73
C ALA A 135 -1.95 -5.61 11.71
N ALA A 136 -1.29 -5.59 10.54
CA ALA A 136 0.06 -5.06 10.39
C ALA A 136 0.12 -3.55 10.60
N LEU A 137 -0.97 -2.85 10.30
CA LEU A 137 -1.06 -1.40 10.51
C LEU A 137 -1.29 -1.02 11.99
N GLY A 138 -1.65 -1.97 12.78
CA GLY A 138 -1.90 -1.77 14.22
C GLY A 138 -3.32 -1.39 14.51
#